data_fa155e3cfff26192b39f6968fbe0cfc5
#
_entry.id   fa155e3cfff26192b39f6968fbe0cfc5
#
_cell.length_a   1.000
_cell.length_b   1.000
_cell.length_c   1.000
_cell.angle_alpha   90.00
_cell.angle_beta   90.00
_cell.angle_gamma   90.00
#
_symmetry.space_group_name_H-M   'P 1'
#
loop_
_entity.id
_entity.type
_entity.pdbx_description
1 polymer ?
#
loop_
_entity_poly.entity_id
_entity_poly.type
_entity_poly.pdbx_seq_one_letter_code
_entity_poly.pdbx_strand_id
1 'polypeptide(L)'
;MEMLRGPDGKPLTRWDGESMKLHPITGEEIPDPDATMELYQYVNPRRAEWPTVEFIVGNPPFIGGKDMRAELGDGYAEAAWKVRKDVPGGADFVMHFWDEAATRLLAKPPKGAKGENPLRRFGFITTNSITQTFSRRVVERHMNAKLPLSLVYAIPDHPWLKASDKAAVRIAMTVAVRGERQGKLAEVVRESGLNTDTPEGKLDTDE
;
A
#
# COMPACT_ATOMS: atom_id res chain seq x y z
N MET A 1 -13.40 -14.77 -10.55
CA MET A 1 -12.15 -14.66 -11.35
C MET A 1 -12.39 -15.48 -12.61
N GLU A 2 -12.07 -14.95 -13.76
CA GLU A 2 -12.22 -15.62 -15.05
C GLU A 2 -10.88 -15.63 -15.79
N MET A 3 -10.63 -16.73 -16.52
CA MET A 3 -9.43 -16.87 -17.34
C MET A 3 -9.56 -15.99 -18.59
N LEU A 4 -8.52 -15.22 -18.88
CA LEU A 4 -8.43 -14.46 -20.11
C LEU A 4 -8.18 -15.39 -21.29
N ARG A 5 -8.92 -15.17 -22.38
CA ARG A 5 -8.78 -15.96 -23.61
C ARG A 5 -8.50 -15.06 -24.78
N GLY A 6 -7.67 -15.55 -25.69
CA GLY A 6 -7.41 -14.92 -26.97
C GLY A 6 -8.59 -15.05 -27.95
N PRO A 7 -8.49 -14.40 -29.11
CA PRO A 7 -9.51 -14.52 -30.18
C PRO A 7 -9.72 -15.96 -30.69
N ASP A 8 -8.74 -16.82 -30.51
CA ASP A 8 -8.77 -18.27 -30.87
C ASP A 8 -9.38 -19.13 -29.74
N GLY A 9 -9.85 -18.53 -28.64
CA GLY A 9 -10.45 -19.21 -27.48
C GLY A 9 -9.45 -19.85 -26.54
N LYS A 10 -8.14 -19.80 -26.84
CA LYS A 10 -7.11 -20.36 -25.94
C LYS A 10 -6.81 -19.45 -24.77
N PRO A 11 -6.37 -20.01 -23.62
CA PRO A 11 -5.88 -19.20 -22.50
C PRO A 11 -4.79 -18.22 -22.96
N LEU A 12 -4.90 -16.98 -22.52
CA LEU A 12 -3.77 -16.05 -22.59
C LEU A 12 -2.80 -16.42 -21.48
N THR A 13 -1.53 -16.53 -21.82
CA THR A 13 -0.46 -16.85 -20.89
C THR A 13 0.64 -15.79 -20.93
N ARG A 14 1.43 -15.72 -19.90
CA ARG A 14 2.71 -15.00 -19.87
C ARG A 14 3.77 -15.91 -19.27
N TRP A 15 5.03 -15.58 -19.48
CA TRP A 15 6.14 -16.22 -18.76
C TRP A 15 5.92 -16.12 -17.24
N ASP A 16 6.27 -17.18 -16.50
CA ASP A 16 6.03 -17.27 -15.04
C ASP A 16 6.86 -16.27 -14.21
N GLY A 17 7.92 -15.68 -14.80
CA GLY A 17 8.80 -14.72 -14.16
C GLY A 17 9.98 -15.32 -13.41
N GLU A 18 10.10 -16.66 -13.34
CA GLU A 18 11.10 -17.36 -12.53
C GLU A 18 11.89 -18.39 -13.32
N SER A 19 11.23 -19.19 -14.17
CA SER A 19 11.85 -20.31 -14.86
C SER A 19 12.80 -19.86 -15.95
N MET A 20 14.05 -20.32 -15.86
CA MET A 20 15.11 -20.04 -16.80
C MET A 20 15.54 -21.31 -17.50
N LYS A 21 16.05 -21.18 -18.75
CA LYS A 21 16.71 -22.27 -19.48
C LYS A 21 17.99 -21.80 -20.13
N LEU A 22 18.88 -22.72 -20.42
CA LEU A 22 20.10 -22.40 -21.14
C LEU A 22 19.79 -22.19 -22.63
N HIS A 23 20.31 -21.10 -23.16
CA HIS A 23 20.24 -20.83 -24.59
C HIS A 23 21.04 -21.91 -25.34
N PRO A 24 20.46 -22.58 -26.35
CA PRO A 24 21.08 -23.76 -26.95
C PRO A 24 22.39 -23.50 -27.69
N ILE A 25 22.67 -22.24 -28.04
CA ILE A 25 23.88 -21.88 -28.78
C ILE A 25 24.91 -21.15 -27.88
N THR A 26 24.44 -20.20 -27.06
CA THR A 26 25.33 -19.37 -26.24
C THR A 26 25.59 -19.94 -24.85
N GLY A 27 24.75 -20.86 -24.36
CA GLY A 27 24.83 -21.39 -23.01
C GLY A 27 24.45 -20.38 -21.90
N GLU A 28 23.98 -19.19 -22.26
CA GLU A 28 23.50 -18.19 -21.28
C GLU A 28 22.13 -18.55 -20.74
N GLU A 29 21.87 -18.20 -19.49
CA GLU A 29 20.52 -18.33 -18.92
C GLU A 29 19.57 -17.30 -19.53
N ILE A 30 18.48 -17.80 -20.10
CA ILE A 30 17.40 -16.99 -20.68
C ILE A 30 16.06 -17.42 -20.10
N PRO A 31 15.03 -16.54 -20.06
CA PRO A 31 13.68 -16.91 -19.68
C PRO A 31 13.18 -18.11 -20.48
N ASP A 32 12.62 -19.10 -19.80
CA ASP A 32 12.02 -20.27 -20.48
C ASP A 32 10.68 -19.90 -21.09
N PRO A 33 10.54 -19.83 -22.42
CA PRO A 33 9.28 -19.45 -23.07
C PRO A 33 8.17 -20.50 -22.91
N ASP A 34 8.51 -21.72 -22.51
CA ASP A 34 7.54 -22.79 -22.28
C ASP A 34 7.00 -22.77 -20.84
N ALA A 35 7.72 -22.14 -19.92
CA ALA A 35 7.28 -21.94 -18.54
C ALA A 35 6.32 -20.74 -18.45
N THR A 36 5.03 -21.00 -18.68
CA THR A 36 4.00 -19.96 -18.73
C THR A 36 2.93 -20.15 -17.68
N MET A 37 2.40 -19.02 -17.17
CA MET A 37 1.22 -18.97 -16.31
C MET A 37 0.02 -18.35 -17.04
N GLU A 38 -1.17 -18.89 -16.76
CA GLU A 38 -2.39 -18.38 -17.31
C GLU A 38 -2.77 -17.02 -16.72
N LEU A 39 -3.32 -16.14 -17.55
CA LEU A 39 -3.78 -14.82 -17.12
C LEU A 39 -5.25 -14.88 -16.70
N TYR A 40 -5.54 -14.27 -15.56
CA TYR A 40 -6.90 -14.17 -15.02
C TYR A 40 -7.31 -12.72 -14.84
N GLN A 41 -8.62 -12.46 -14.92
CA GLN A 41 -9.23 -11.18 -14.59
C GLN A 41 -10.26 -11.33 -13.47
N TYR A 42 -10.41 -10.30 -12.66
CA TYR A 42 -11.50 -10.21 -11.70
C TYR A 42 -12.71 -9.58 -12.37
N VAL A 43 -13.83 -10.33 -12.43
CA VAL A 43 -15.09 -9.84 -12.97
C VAL A 43 -15.81 -9.01 -11.91
N ASN A 44 -16.24 -7.80 -12.29
CA ASN A 44 -16.92 -6.88 -11.38
C ASN A 44 -16.20 -6.68 -10.02
N PRO A 45 -14.91 -6.32 -10.03
CA PRO A 45 -14.18 -6.11 -8.79
C PRO A 45 -14.84 -4.99 -7.96
N ARG A 46 -14.88 -5.18 -6.66
CA ARG A 46 -15.42 -4.20 -5.70
C ARG A 46 -14.48 -4.01 -4.55
N ARG A 47 -14.58 -2.85 -3.88
CA ARG A 47 -13.81 -2.58 -2.66
C ARG A 47 -14.22 -3.57 -1.58
N ALA A 48 -13.24 -4.00 -0.78
CA ALA A 48 -13.52 -4.80 0.41
C ALA A 48 -14.30 -3.98 1.43
N GLU A 49 -15.23 -4.62 2.12
CA GLU A 49 -15.94 -4.01 3.23
C GLU A 49 -15.07 -4.12 4.49
N TRP A 50 -14.74 -2.97 5.06
CA TRP A 50 -14.03 -2.91 6.33
C TRP A 50 -15.04 -2.76 7.47
N PRO A 51 -14.76 -3.31 8.64
CA PRO A 51 -15.64 -3.17 9.80
C PRO A 51 -15.76 -1.71 10.22
N THR A 52 -16.86 -1.41 10.93
CA THR A 52 -17.03 -0.13 11.61
C THR A 52 -16.18 -0.12 12.87
N VAL A 53 -15.25 0.81 12.97
CA VAL A 53 -14.27 0.89 14.06
C VAL A 53 -14.00 2.35 14.43
N GLU A 54 -13.45 2.57 15.63
CA GLU A 54 -13.02 3.90 16.08
C GLU A 54 -11.60 4.26 15.63
N PHE A 55 -10.74 3.25 15.45
CA PHE A 55 -9.36 3.42 15.06
C PHE A 55 -8.98 2.40 14.00
N ILE A 56 -8.13 2.83 13.05
CA ILE A 56 -7.48 1.94 12.09
C ILE A 56 -5.97 2.10 12.29
N VAL A 57 -5.28 1.01 12.58
CA VAL A 57 -3.81 0.98 12.70
C VAL A 57 -3.30 -0.18 11.89
N GLY A 58 -2.24 0.03 11.13
CA GLY A 58 -1.71 -1.04 10.29
C GLY A 58 -0.31 -0.79 9.74
N ASN A 59 0.28 -1.88 9.32
CA ASN A 59 1.50 -1.94 8.54
C ASN A 59 1.18 -2.73 7.25
N PRO A 60 0.57 -2.09 6.23
CA PRO A 60 0.21 -2.77 4.99
C PRO A 60 1.45 -3.17 4.19
N PRO A 61 1.31 -4.14 3.26
CA PRO A 61 2.43 -4.60 2.44
C PRO A 61 3.14 -3.48 1.67
N PHE A 62 4.48 -3.48 1.71
CA PHE A 62 5.35 -2.54 1.02
C PHE A 62 5.67 -3.04 -0.40
N ILE A 63 4.73 -2.88 -1.31
CA ILE A 63 4.89 -3.25 -2.72
C ILE A 63 4.91 -1.96 -3.52
N GLY A 64 5.99 -1.72 -4.26
CA GLY A 64 6.12 -0.57 -5.16
C GLY A 64 5.06 -0.60 -6.26
N GLY A 65 4.61 0.57 -6.72
CA GLY A 65 3.62 0.63 -7.79
C GLY A 65 4.05 -0.09 -9.07
N LYS A 66 5.35 -0.14 -9.35
CA LYS A 66 5.93 -0.87 -10.49
C LYS A 66 5.85 -2.39 -10.33
N ASP A 67 5.92 -2.85 -9.10
CA ASP A 67 6.06 -4.27 -8.77
C ASP A 67 4.72 -4.95 -8.51
N MET A 68 3.63 -4.16 -8.43
CA MET A 68 2.29 -4.68 -8.14
C MET A 68 1.85 -5.82 -9.07
N ARG A 69 2.22 -5.78 -10.36
CA ARG A 69 1.87 -6.86 -11.31
C ARG A 69 2.68 -8.13 -11.04
N ALA A 70 3.95 -7.98 -10.71
CA ALA A 70 4.82 -9.10 -10.41
C ALA A 70 4.42 -9.79 -9.10
N GLU A 71 4.21 -8.99 -8.05
CA GLU A 71 3.96 -9.49 -6.69
C GLU A 71 2.51 -9.97 -6.47
N LEU A 72 1.53 -9.29 -7.08
CA LEU A 72 0.10 -9.54 -6.84
C LEU A 72 -0.60 -10.22 -8.02
N GLY A 73 0.08 -10.32 -9.15
CA GLY A 73 -0.49 -10.78 -10.41
C GLY A 73 -1.28 -9.70 -11.15
N ASP A 74 -1.30 -9.81 -12.49
CA ASP A 74 -1.94 -8.83 -13.37
C ASP A 74 -3.42 -8.62 -13.05
N GLY A 75 -4.16 -9.70 -12.87
CA GLY A 75 -5.59 -9.64 -12.61
C GLY A 75 -5.95 -8.87 -11.35
N TYR A 76 -5.17 -9.06 -10.27
CA TYR A 76 -5.38 -8.33 -9.02
C TYR A 76 -4.98 -6.86 -9.15
N ALA A 77 -3.83 -6.57 -9.74
CA ALA A 77 -3.36 -5.20 -9.94
C ALA A 77 -4.36 -4.39 -10.76
N GLU A 78 -4.84 -4.93 -11.88
CA GLU A 78 -5.88 -4.30 -12.72
C GLU A 78 -7.18 -4.08 -11.94
N ALA A 79 -7.61 -5.06 -11.15
CA ALA A 79 -8.80 -4.94 -10.33
C ALA A 79 -8.66 -3.84 -9.27
N ALA A 80 -7.51 -3.76 -8.59
CA ALA A 80 -7.22 -2.73 -7.60
C ALA A 80 -7.29 -1.33 -8.21
N TRP A 81 -6.66 -1.11 -9.35
CA TRP A 81 -6.71 0.18 -10.07
C TRP A 81 -8.11 0.51 -10.57
N LYS A 82 -8.85 -0.48 -11.06
CA LYS A 82 -10.23 -0.30 -11.55
C LYS A 82 -11.19 0.17 -10.45
N VAL A 83 -11.05 -0.34 -9.23
CA VAL A 83 -11.93 0.04 -8.10
C VAL A 83 -11.46 1.26 -7.34
N ARG A 84 -10.18 1.67 -7.51
CA ARG A 84 -9.57 2.84 -6.85
C ARG A 84 -8.92 3.76 -7.87
N LYS A 85 -9.72 4.31 -8.75
CA LYS A 85 -9.26 5.22 -9.82
C LYS A 85 -8.58 6.49 -9.30
N ASP A 86 -8.83 6.84 -8.04
CA ASP A 86 -8.24 8.01 -7.40
C ASP A 86 -6.83 7.76 -6.84
N VAL A 87 -6.39 6.50 -6.80
CA VAL A 87 -5.01 6.13 -6.46
C VAL A 87 -4.23 5.98 -7.76
N PRO A 88 -3.19 6.80 -8.00
CA PRO A 88 -2.39 6.69 -9.22
C PRO A 88 -1.75 5.30 -9.34
N GLY A 89 -1.71 4.74 -10.56
CA GLY A 89 -1.13 3.40 -10.79
C GLY A 89 0.36 3.27 -10.46
N GLY A 90 1.07 4.40 -10.37
CA GLY A 90 2.47 4.41 -9.91
C GLY A 90 2.64 4.63 -8.41
N ALA A 91 1.54 4.74 -7.65
CA ALA A 91 1.60 4.81 -6.18
C ALA A 91 1.83 3.41 -5.61
N ASP A 92 2.55 3.33 -4.49
CA ASP A 92 2.78 2.06 -3.79
C ASP A 92 1.47 1.44 -3.30
N PHE A 93 1.46 0.12 -3.21
CA PHE A 93 0.26 -0.63 -2.83
C PHE A 93 -0.30 -0.23 -1.46
N VAL A 94 0.55 0.13 -0.52
CA VAL A 94 0.15 0.66 0.79
C VAL A 94 -0.79 1.87 0.67
N MET A 95 -0.68 2.65 -0.40
CA MET A 95 -1.54 3.83 -0.62
C MET A 95 -2.99 3.47 -0.91
N HIS A 96 -3.28 2.26 -1.37
CA HIS A 96 -4.65 1.77 -1.50
C HIS A 96 -5.33 1.59 -0.13
N PHE A 97 -4.58 1.18 0.89
CA PHE A 97 -5.08 1.07 2.26
C PHE A 97 -5.21 2.45 2.90
N TRP A 98 -4.22 3.30 2.66
CA TRP A 98 -4.22 4.68 3.15
C TRP A 98 -5.41 5.47 2.61
N ASP A 99 -5.68 5.34 1.31
CA ASP A 99 -6.82 5.95 0.63
C ASP A 99 -8.17 5.47 1.18
N GLU A 100 -8.30 4.15 1.44
CA GLU A 100 -9.52 3.59 2.03
C GLU A 100 -9.77 4.17 3.43
N ALA A 101 -8.75 4.18 4.28
CA ALA A 101 -8.86 4.72 5.63
C ALA A 101 -9.22 6.22 5.62
N ALA A 102 -8.57 7.01 4.76
CA ALA A 102 -8.85 8.42 4.58
C ALA A 102 -10.28 8.67 4.08
N THR A 103 -10.73 7.90 3.09
CA THR A 103 -12.10 7.97 2.56
C THR A 103 -13.11 7.67 3.67
N ARG A 104 -12.87 6.65 4.49
CA ARG A 104 -13.73 6.29 5.62
C ARG A 104 -13.71 7.33 6.71
N LEU A 105 -12.54 7.87 7.03
CA LEU A 105 -12.42 8.95 8.04
C LEU A 105 -13.25 10.17 7.65
N LEU A 106 -13.28 10.52 6.37
CA LEU A 106 -14.00 11.68 5.85
C LEU A 106 -15.45 11.38 5.45
N ALA A 107 -15.85 10.12 5.45
CA ALA A 107 -17.22 9.73 5.09
C ALA A 107 -18.24 10.36 6.05
N LYS A 108 -19.38 10.73 5.47
CA LYS A 108 -20.56 11.07 6.28
C LYS A 108 -21.15 9.79 6.89
N PRO A 109 -21.76 9.88 8.08
CA PRO A 109 -22.47 8.73 8.63
C PRO A 109 -23.56 8.27 7.66
N PRO A 110 -23.90 6.98 7.63
CA PRO A 110 -24.96 6.46 6.79
C PRO A 110 -26.27 7.21 7.02
N LYS A 111 -27.08 7.36 5.97
CA LYS A 111 -28.37 8.02 6.03
C LYS A 111 -29.26 7.32 7.09
N GLY A 112 -29.71 8.05 8.09
CA GLY A 112 -30.52 7.50 9.20
C GLY A 112 -29.71 7.04 10.42
N ALA A 113 -28.38 7.00 10.36
CA ALA A 113 -27.55 6.75 11.53
C ALA A 113 -27.62 7.95 12.48
N LYS A 114 -27.87 7.69 13.75
CA LYS A 114 -27.81 8.71 14.81
C LYS A 114 -26.34 8.83 15.24
N GLY A 115 -25.77 10.03 15.08
CA GLY A 115 -24.40 10.33 15.53
C GLY A 115 -23.41 10.62 14.40
N GLU A 116 -22.19 10.84 14.79
CA GLU A 116 -21.07 11.12 13.90
C GLU A 116 -20.44 9.82 13.37
N ASN A 117 -19.56 9.96 12.38
CA ASN A 117 -18.73 8.85 11.92
C ASN A 117 -17.89 8.33 13.10
N PRO A 118 -17.97 7.03 13.44
CA PRO A 118 -17.26 6.47 14.59
C PRO A 118 -15.74 6.49 14.42
N LEU A 119 -15.23 6.48 13.17
CA LEU A 119 -13.79 6.51 12.92
C LEU A 119 -13.19 7.86 13.33
N ARG A 120 -12.39 7.83 14.36
CA ARG A 120 -11.75 9.01 14.97
C ARG A 120 -10.41 9.34 14.34
N ARG A 121 -9.60 8.31 14.07
CA ARG A 121 -8.28 8.46 13.44
C ARG A 121 -7.79 7.16 12.82
N PHE A 122 -6.82 7.29 11.94
CA PHE A 122 -6.05 6.14 11.48
C PHE A 122 -4.56 6.44 11.50
N GLY A 123 -3.75 5.39 11.61
CA GLY A 123 -2.29 5.47 11.52
C GLY A 123 -1.72 4.30 10.75
N PHE A 124 -0.80 4.59 9.84
CA PHE A 124 -0.11 3.57 9.06
C PHE A 124 1.40 3.75 9.08
N ILE A 125 2.09 2.61 9.06
CA ILE A 125 3.47 2.53 8.61
C ILE A 125 3.42 2.37 7.09
N THR A 126 4.14 3.22 6.39
CA THR A 126 4.28 3.22 4.93
C THR A 126 5.76 3.21 4.58
N THR A 127 6.10 2.98 3.32
CA THR A 127 7.44 3.32 2.85
C THR A 127 7.60 4.84 2.80
N ASN A 128 8.84 5.33 2.85
CA ASN A 128 9.11 6.77 2.69
C ASN A 128 8.70 7.31 1.31
N SER A 129 8.34 6.43 0.37
CA SER A 129 7.73 6.80 -0.91
C SER A 129 6.41 7.58 -0.78
N ILE A 130 5.79 7.62 0.41
CA ILE A 130 4.63 8.49 0.69
C ILE A 130 4.93 9.96 0.35
N THR A 131 6.20 10.38 0.40
CA THR A 131 6.66 11.72 0.03
C THR A 131 6.86 11.90 -1.47
N GLN A 132 6.88 10.81 -2.25
CA GLN A 132 7.13 10.83 -3.70
C GLN A 132 5.86 11.14 -4.49
N THR A 133 6.03 11.59 -5.71
CA THR A 133 4.99 12.20 -6.55
C THR A 133 3.66 11.46 -6.57
N PHE A 134 3.64 10.16 -6.84
CA PHE A 134 2.38 9.43 -6.99
C PHE A 134 1.71 9.14 -5.65
N SER A 135 2.46 8.69 -4.66
CA SER A 135 1.95 8.40 -3.32
C SER A 135 1.51 9.68 -2.61
N ARG A 136 2.30 10.75 -2.72
CA ARG A 136 1.99 12.06 -2.15
C ARG A 136 0.67 12.64 -2.67
N ARG A 137 0.34 12.46 -3.94
CA ARG A 137 -0.93 12.92 -4.52
C ARG A 137 -2.15 12.32 -3.81
N VAL A 138 -2.05 11.09 -3.32
CA VAL A 138 -3.14 10.46 -2.55
C VAL A 138 -3.36 11.22 -1.25
N VAL A 139 -2.29 11.52 -0.52
CA VAL A 139 -2.34 12.29 0.74
C VAL A 139 -2.87 13.70 0.50
N GLU A 140 -2.28 14.42 -0.45
CA GLU A 140 -2.65 15.80 -0.80
C GLU A 140 -4.12 15.92 -1.20
N ARG A 141 -4.66 14.97 -1.93
CA ARG A 141 -6.07 14.96 -2.31
C ARG A 141 -6.99 15.02 -1.10
N HIS A 142 -6.69 14.24 -0.07
CA HIS A 142 -7.51 14.19 1.16
C HIS A 142 -7.25 15.40 2.07
N MET A 143 -6.03 15.93 2.11
CA MET A 143 -5.71 17.14 2.87
C MET A 143 -6.34 18.39 2.25
N ASN A 144 -6.47 18.44 0.93
CA ASN A 144 -7.05 19.57 0.19
C ASN A 144 -8.56 19.40 -0.11
N ALA A 145 -9.20 18.37 0.44
CA ALA A 145 -10.63 18.15 0.24
C ALA A 145 -11.47 19.24 0.95
N LYS A 146 -12.73 19.42 0.52
CA LYS A 146 -13.68 20.35 1.16
C LYS A 146 -13.87 20.05 2.66
N LEU A 147 -13.83 18.79 3.03
CA LEU A 147 -13.72 18.34 4.42
C LEU A 147 -12.33 17.68 4.52
N PRO A 148 -11.32 18.43 4.93
CA PRO A 148 -9.96 17.92 4.91
C PRO A 148 -9.69 16.94 6.06
N LEU A 149 -8.62 16.17 5.93
CA LEU A 149 -7.94 15.55 7.06
C LEU A 149 -6.64 16.30 7.33
N SER A 150 -6.13 16.14 8.54
CA SER A 150 -4.79 16.60 8.91
C SER A 150 -3.95 15.42 9.39
N LEU A 151 -2.67 15.42 9.03
CA LEU A 151 -1.67 14.56 9.65
C LEU A 151 -1.30 15.19 11.00
N VAL A 152 -1.79 14.61 12.09
CA VAL A 152 -1.54 15.13 13.45
C VAL A 152 -0.25 14.63 14.05
N TYR A 153 0.34 13.58 13.48
CA TYR A 153 1.64 13.06 13.85
C TYR A 153 2.30 12.40 12.66
N ALA A 154 3.58 12.64 12.46
CA ALA A 154 4.37 11.96 11.45
C ALA A 154 5.82 11.78 11.91
N ILE A 155 6.39 10.60 11.61
CA ILE A 155 7.82 10.33 11.65
C ILE A 155 8.22 10.01 10.22
N PRO A 156 8.98 10.87 9.54
CA PRO A 156 9.44 10.64 8.19
C PRO A 156 10.76 9.86 8.18
N ASP A 157 11.01 9.18 7.08
CA ASP A 157 12.33 8.68 6.69
C ASP A 157 13.09 7.89 7.76
N HIS A 158 12.38 7.04 8.51
CA HIS A 158 12.97 6.21 9.54
C HIS A 158 13.46 4.87 8.96
N PRO A 159 14.67 4.36 9.30
CA PRO A 159 15.12 3.05 8.85
C PRO A 159 14.23 1.96 9.43
N TRP A 160 13.70 1.07 8.58
CA TRP A 160 12.97 -0.11 9.03
C TRP A 160 13.94 -1.22 9.33
N LEU A 161 14.11 -1.56 10.58
CA LEU A 161 14.94 -2.64 11.10
C LEU A 161 16.33 -2.81 10.45
N LYS A 162 17.30 -3.06 11.22
CA LYS A 162 18.61 -3.56 10.79
C LYS A 162 18.48 -5.02 10.35
N ALA A 163 17.85 -5.25 9.21
CA ALA A 163 18.07 -6.52 8.56
C ALA A 163 19.54 -6.58 8.19
N SER A 164 20.19 -7.68 8.46
CA SER A 164 21.48 -8.07 7.88
C SER A 164 21.44 -8.08 6.35
N ASP A 165 20.28 -7.83 5.75
CA ASP A 165 20.01 -7.84 4.34
C ASP A 165 20.04 -6.44 3.71
N LYS A 166 20.73 -6.38 2.61
CA LYS A 166 21.32 -5.28 1.85
C LYS A 166 20.39 -4.15 1.36
N ALA A 167 19.11 -4.10 1.67
CA ALA A 167 18.22 -3.01 1.32
C ALA A 167 17.56 -2.44 2.57
N ALA A 168 18.14 -1.41 3.12
CA ALA A 168 17.52 -0.65 4.21
C ALA A 168 16.23 0.01 3.68
N VAL A 169 15.09 -0.62 3.89
CA VAL A 169 13.78 0.00 3.63
C VAL A 169 13.63 1.17 4.59
N ARG A 170 13.32 2.32 4.04
CA ARG A 170 12.99 3.50 4.85
C ARG A 170 11.48 3.66 4.90
N ILE A 171 10.98 3.91 6.08
CA ILE A 171 9.54 4.03 6.36
C ILE A 171 9.17 5.45 6.78
N ALA A 172 7.88 5.72 6.70
CA ALA A 172 7.24 6.84 7.35
C ALA A 172 6.06 6.34 8.18
N MET A 173 5.87 6.91 9.35
CA MET A 173 4.71 6.65 10.19
C MET A 173 3.82 7.89 10.18
N THR A 174 2.53 7.71 9.93
CA THR A 174 1.59 8.83 9.87
C THR A 174 0.33 8.55 10.67
N VAL A 175 -0.19 9.57 11.34
CA VAL A 175 -1.50 9.52 12.00
C VAL A 175 -2.37 10.65 11.47
N ALA A 176 -3.57 10.32 11.00
CA ALA A 176 -4.51 11.25 10.42
C ALA A 176 -5.80 11.37 11.25
N VAL A 177 -6.35 12.57 11.29
CA VAL A 177 -7.66 12.90 11.87
C VAL A 177 -8.47 13.74 10.91
N ARG A 178 -9.78 13.80 11.11
CA ARG A 178 -10.69 14.69 10.36
C ARG A 178 -10.52 16.14 10.76
N GLY A 179 -10.65 17.02 9.79
CA GLY A 179 -10.65 18.48 9.97
C GLY A 179 -9.25 19.07 10.03
N GLU A 180 -9.20 20.38 10.15
CA GLU A 180 -7.96 21.13 10.25
C GLU A 180 -7.40 21.07 11.66
N ARG A 181 -6.22 20.51 11.81
CA ARG A 181 -5.51 20.36 13.07
C ARG A 181 -4.03 20.62 12.86
N GLN A 182 -3.39 21.20 13.84
CA GLN A 182 -1.93 21.26 13.88
C GLN A 182 -1.36 19.87 14.08
N GLY A 183 -0.33 19.52 13.32
CA GLY A 183 0.39 18.25 13.40
C GLY A 183 1.77 18.47 14.02
N LYS A 184 2.32 17.35 14.48
CA LYS A 184 3.70 17.25 14.97
C LYS A 184 4.50 16.40 14.00
N LEU A 185 5.67 16.89 13.62
CA LEU A 185 6.67 16.15 12.88
C LEU A 185 7.78 15.78 13.87
N ALA A 186 7.99 14.49 14.04
CA ALA A 186 8.96 13.99 15.01
C ALA A 186 10.06 13.19 14.31
N GLU A 187 11.27 13.23 14.87
CA GLU A 187 12.39 12.41 14.43
C GLU A 187 12.73 11.42 15.55
N VAL A 188 13.03 10.17 15.18
CA VAL A 188 13.47 9.15 16.14
C VAL A 188 14.94 9.39 16.46
N VAL A 189 15.22 9.79 17.67
CA VAL A 189 16.59 10.07 18.15
C VAL A 189 17.23 8.86 18.82
N ARG A 190 16.43 7.95 19.35
CA ARG A 190 16.91 6.74 20.02
C ARG A 190 15.91 5.60 19.89
N GLU A 191 16.45 4.41 19.66
CA GLU A 191 15.72 3.15 19.71
C GLU A 191 16.28 2.26 20.83
N SER A 192 15.42 1.62 21.60
CA SER A 192 15.79 0.66 22.64
C SER A 192 14.87 -0.56 22.61
N GLY A 193 15.37 -1.71 23.05
CA GLY A 193 14.60 -2.95 23.10
C GLY A 193 14.43 -3.68 21.75
N LEU A 194 15.00 -3.17 20.67
CA LEU A 194 15.03 -3.86 19.39
C LEU A 194 16.13 -4.93 19.44
N ASN A 195 15.81 -6.21 19.38
CA ASN A 195 16.67 -7.39 19.49
C ASN A 195 16.73 -8.04 20.88
N THR A 196 15.79 -7.77 21.75
CA THR A 196 15.58 -8.52 22.98
C THR A 196 14.34 -9.39 22.83
N ASP A 197 14.32 -10.56 23.49
CA ASP A 197 13.14 -11.45 23.56
C ASP A 197 11.94 -10.81 24.29
N THR A 198 12.04 -9.55 24.66
CA THR A 198 10.97 -8.75 25.26
C THR A 198 10.27 -7.90 24.19
N PRO A 199 8.93 -7.90 24.15
CA PRO A 199 8.15 -7.22 23.11
C PRO A 199 8.13 -5.68 23.23
N GLU A 200 8.94 -5.08 24.08
CA GLU A 200 8.89 -3.65 24.38
C GLU A 200 10.02 -2.87 23.69
N GLY A 201 9.92 -2.75 22.36
CA GLY A 201 10.71 -1.73 21.66
C GLY A 201 10.18 -0.34 22.02
N LYS A 202 11.08 0.58 22.42
CA LYS A 202 10.75 1.98 22.70
C LYS A 202 11.46 2.89 21.72
N LEU A 203 10.70 3.83 21.16
CA LEU A 203 11.21 4.91 20.34
C LEU A 203 11.19 6.21 21.15
N ASP A 204 12.32 6.84 21.30
CA ASP A 204 12.42 8.19 21.85
C ASP A 204 12.44 9.16 20.66
N THR A 205 11.58 10.19 20.68
CA THR A 205 11.41 11.14 19.58
C THR A 205 11.64 12.57 20.07
N ASP A 206 12.28 13.39 19.24
CA ASP A 206 12.29 14.85 19.33
C ASP A 206 11.25 15.45 18.37
N GLU A 207 10.67 16.60 18.76
CA GLU A 207 9.62 17.34 18.03
C GLU A 207 10.16 18.64 17.43
#